data_d73d786e5077707dbe60f71afb0d78fc
#
_entry.id   d73d786e5077707dbe60f71afb0d78fc
#
_cell.length_a   1.000
_cell.length_b   1.000
_cell.length_c   1.000
_cell.angle_alpha   90.00
_cell.angle_beta   90.00
_cell.angle_gamma   90.00
#
_symmetry.space_group_name_H-M   'P 1'
#
loop_
_entity.id
_entity.type
_entity.pdbx_description
1 polymer ?
#
loop_
_entity_poly.entity_id
_entity_poly.type
_entity_poly.pdbx_seq_one_letter_code
_entity_poly.pdbx_strand_id
1 'polypeptide(L)'
;MNIYYLSSNPTLYSSLLIDLLEKTSNKKIMIVDCEVLSTKGNQDDEMLVILDFKNQTDKKYKQYLSVITEYKIKAKEILFNVTDENITKNIMKYPSVVGVFYERDNVNIISEGVKKIIDGELWLSRKVTNDLISIYRSKQNGILTTSVSLTTREKEILQLLSFGSSNVDIASALFVSENTVKTHLHNVFKKLNVRNRLQAMIWAKGYDFEGLK
;
A
#
# COMPACT_ATOMS: atom_id res chain seq x y z
N MET A 1 1.97 -5.01 22.48
CA MET A 1 2.36 -4.56 21.11
C MET A 1 3.85 -4.31 21.10
N ASN A 2 4.59 -5.04 20.29
CA ASN A 2 6.05 -4.91 20.11
C ASN A 2 6.32 -3.86 19.02
N ILE A 3 7.43 -3.10 19.15
CA ILE A 3 7.81 -2.07 18.20
C ILE A 3 9.13 -2.45 17.53
N TYR A 4 9.14 -2.43 16.21
CA TYR A 4 10.29 -2.79 15.39
C TYR A 4 10.68 -1.65 14.44
N TYR A 5 11.97 -1.37 14.34
CA TYR A 5 12.52 -0.50 13.32
C TYR A 5 13.14 -1.35 12.21
N LEU A 6 12.56 -1.28 11.02
CA LEU A 6 12.99 -2.11 9.89
C LEU A 6 14.21 -1.50 9.21
N SER A 7 15.39 -2.07 9.43
CA SER A 7 16.63 -1.66 8.77
C SER A 7 17.66 -2.77 8.75
N SER A 8 18.27 -3.01 7.60
CA SER A 8 19.43 -3.91 7.48
C SER A 8 20.75 -3.20 7.83
N ASN A 9 20.78 -1.85 7.76
CA ASN A 9 21.96 -1.04 8.05
C ASN A 9 21.55 0.20 8.86
N PRO A 10 21.48 0.12 10.19
CA PRO A 10 21.13 1.27 11.02
C PRO A 10 22.20 2.35 10.93
N THR A 11 21.75 3.60 10.85
CA THR A 11 22.59 4.80 10.79
C THR A 11 22.58 5.50 12.15
N LEU A 12 23.48 6.49 12.35
CA LEU A 12 23.44 7.34 13.52
C LEU A 12 22.07 8.01 13.70
N TYR A 13 21.47 8.46 12.61
CA TYR A 13 20.14 9.05 12.62
C TYR A 13 19.08 8.06 13.15
N SER A 14 19.09 6.82 12.65
CA SER A 14 18.12 5.81 13.13
C SER A 14 18.33 5.49 14.62
N SER A 15 19.57 5.44 15.11
CA SER A 15 19.85 5.21 16.53
C SER A 15 19.34 6.35 17.40
N LEU A 16 19.57 7.60 17.01
CA LEU A 16 19.07 8.78 17.73
C LEU A 16 17.53 8.84 17.72
N LEU A 17 16.92 8.51 16.58
CA LEU A 17 15.47 8.44 16.49
C LEU A 17 14.90 7.37 17.43
N ILE A 18 15.49 6.17 17.45
CA ILE A 18 15.08 5.09 18.33
C ILE A 18 15.21 5.51 19.81
N ASP A 19 16.33 6.08 20.21
CA ASP A 19 16.53 6.58 21.59
C ASP A 19 15.45 7.60 21.98
N LEU A 20 15.11 8.52 21.07
CA LEU A 20 14.02 9.46 21.28
C LEU A 20 12.67 8.75 21.46
N LEU A 21 12.37 7.82 20.58
CA LEU A 21 11.10 7.10 20.59
C LEU A 21 10.97 6.18 21.80
N GLU A 22 12.04 5.52 22.23
CA GLU A 22 12.05 4.70 23.45
C GLU A 22 11.80 5.56 24.69
N LYS A 23 12.46 6.71 24.81
CA LYS A 23 12.22 7.67 25.90
C LYS A 23 10.79 8.20 25.92
N THR A 24 10.22 8.44 24.73
CA THR A 24 8.88 8.99 24.58
C THR A 24 7.79 7.98 24.88
N SER A 25 7.97 6.74 24.41
CA SER A 25 6.97 5.68 24.46
C SER A 25 7.08 4.81 25.74
N ASN A 26 8.19 4.89 26.45
CA ASN A 26 8.58 3.97 27.51
C ASN A 26 8.51 2.49 27.06
N LYS A 27 8.79 2.25 25.79
CA LYS A 27 8.81 0.92 25.16
C LYS A 27 10.12 0.72 24.42
N LYS A 28 10.62 -0.51 24.46
CA LYS A 28 11.84 -0.88 23.77
C LYS A 28 11.54 -1.07 22.27
N ILE A 29 12.45 -0.57 21.42
CA ILE A 29 12.35 -0.66 19.96
C ILE A 29 13.50 -1.54 19.45
N MET A 30 13.15 -2.62 18.77
CA MET A 30 14.16 -3.55 18.25
C MET A 30 14.45 -3.22 16.78
N ILE A 31 15.73 -3.09 16.43
CA ILE A 31 16.15 -3.01 15.04
C ILE A 31 16.14 -4.41 14.47
N VAL A 32 15.44 -4.61 13.37
CA VAL A 32 15.30 -5.89 12.70
C VAL A 32 15.39 -5.72 11.18
N ASP A 33 15.84 -6.75 10.49
CA ASP A 33 15.65 -6.90 9.06
C ASP A 33 14.42 -7.78 8.75
N CYS A 34 14.17 -8.02 7.47
CA CYS A 34 13.02 -8.83 7.04
C CYS A 34 13.15 -10.30 7.49
N GLU A 35 14.37 -10.85 7.58
CA GLU A 35 14.60 -12.24 7.99
C GLU A 35 14.30 -12.41 9.49
N VAL A 36 14.83 -11.50 10.31
CA VAL A 36 14.57 -11.50 11.75
C VAL A 36 13.09 -11.22 12.03
N LEU A 37 12.44 -10.35 11.26
CA LEU A 37 11.02 -10.05 11.43
C LEU A 37 10.16 -11.31 11.26
N SER A 38 10.51 -12.19 10.34
CA SER A 38 9.79 -13.46 10.11
C SER A 38 9.80 -14.39 11.33
N THR A 39 10.86 -14.34 12.14
CA THR A 39 11.02 -15.18 13.36
C THR A 39 10.34 -14.58 14.59
N LYS A 40 10.01 -13.28 14.57
CA LYS A 40 9.42 -12.55 15.71
C LYS A 40 7.89 -12.49 15.67
N GLY A 41 7.26 -12.79 14.53
CA GLY A 41 5.81 -12.76 14.38
C GLY A 41 5.15 -13.97 15.01
N ASN A 42 4.59 -13.84 16.22
CA ASN A 42 3.52 -14.73 16.66
C ASN A 42 2.23 -14.28 15.96
N GLN A 43 1.47 -15.21 15.41
CA GLN A 43 0.27 -14.94 14.57
C GLN A 43 -0.79 -14.09 15.28
N ASP A 44 -0.78 -14.01 16.60
CA ASP A 44 -1.79 -13.28 17.38
C ASP A 44 -1.34 -11.91 17.89
N ASP A 45 -0.05 -11.62 17.91
CA ASP A 45 0.49 -10.36 18.42
C ASP A 45 0.50 -9.27 17.32
N GLU A 46 -0.20 -8.18 17.59
CA GLU A 46 -0.12 -6.97 16.77
C GLU A 46 1.23 -6.28 16.99
N MET A 47 1.95 -5.98 15.92
CA MET A 47 3.23 -5.29 15.96
C MET A 47 3.17 -3.92 15.28
N LEU A 48 4.02 -3.01 15.74
CA LEU A 48 4.22 -1.70 15.14
C LEU A 48 5.58 -1.68 14.43
N VAL A 49 5.57 -1.45 13.13
CA VAL A 49 6.77 -1.47 12.29
C VAL A 49 7.08 -0.05 11.81
N ILE A 50 8.26 0.44 12.16
CA ILE A 50 8.76 1.74 11.75
C ILE A 50 9.56 1.56 10.45
N LEU A 51 9.16 2.29 9.42
CA LEU A 51 9.78 2.31 8.09
C LEU A 51 10.39 3.69 7.82
N ASP A 52 11.68 3.74 7.59
CA ASP A 52 12.35 4.97 7.15
C ASP A 52 12.17 5.12 5.63
N PHE A 53 11.28 6.03 5.24
CA PHE A 53 10.89 6.22 3.86
C PHE A 53 12.06 6.63 2.95
N LYS A 54 13.03 7.36 3.47
CA LYS A 54 14.23 7.80 2.72
C LYS A 54 15.13 6.63 2.31
N ASN A 55 15.20 5.60 3.16
CA ASN A 55 16.00 4.40 2.95
C ASN A 55 15.18 3.22 2.39
N GLN A 56 13.88 3.43 2.16
CA GLN A 56 12.97 2.41 1.68
C GLN A 56 12.91 2.41 0.16
N THR A 57 13.32 1.30 -0.44
CA THR A 57 13.15 1.06 -1.88
C THR A 57 11.94 0.18 -2.14
N ASP A 58 11.35 0.27 -3.34
CA ASP A 58 10.23 -0.60 -3.73
C ASP A 58 10.58 -2.10 -3.57
N LYS A 59 11.85 -2.47 -3.79
CA LYS A 59 12.33 -3.85 -3.61
C LYS A 59 12.29 -4.27 -2.14
N LYS A 60 12.82 -3.44 -1.24
CA LYS A 60 12.83 -3.73 0.21
C LYS A 60 11.41 -3.80 0.76
N TYR A 61 10.54 -2.90 0.32
CA TYR A 61 9.15 -2.91 0.77
C TYR A 61 8.38 -4.14 0.28
N LYS A 62 8.59 -4.58 -0.97
CA LYS A 62 8.02 -5.83 -1.47
C LYS A 62 8.50 -7.05 -0.68
N GLN A 63 9.79 -7.09 -0.32
CA GLN A 63 10.33 -8.15 0.53
C GLN A 63 9.66 -8.16 1.92
N TYR A 64 9.52 -6.98 2.52
CA TYR A 64 8.78 -6.84 3.79
C TYR A 64 7.33 -7.31 3.66
N LEU A 65 6.60 -6.87 2.62
CA LEU A 65 5.22 -7.30 2.37
C LEU A 65 5.10 -8.82 2.17
N SER A 66 6.06 -9.44 1.47
CA SER A 66 6.05 -10.92 1.32
C SER A 66 6.17 -11.61 2.68
N VAL A 67 7.05 -11.13 3.55
CA VAL A 67 7.22 -11.69 4.91
C VAL A 67 5.94 -11.55 5.73
N ILE A 68 5.36 -10.36 5.83
CA ILE A 68 4.14 -10.17 6.64
C ILE A 68 2.95 -10.95 6.09
N THR A 69 2.87 -11.16 4.77
CA THR A 69 1.81 -11.94 4.14
C THR A 69 2.02 -13.43 4.37
N GLU A 70 3.22 -13.96 4.12
CA GLU A 70 3.57 -15.37 4.28
C GLU A 70 3.35 -15.85 5.72
N TYR A 71 3.82 -15.06 6.68
CA TYR A 71 3.73 -15.39 8.10
C TYR A 71 2.45 -14.87 8.77
N LYS A 72 1.52 -14.26 8.00
CA LYS A 72 0.24 -13.69 8.49
C LYS A 72 0.41 -12.71 9.65
N ILE A 73 1.45 -11.91 9.62
CA ILE A 73 1.80 -10.97 10.68
C ILE A 73 0.83 -9.79 10.66
N LYS A 74 0.23 -9.47 11.82
CA LYS A 74 -0.60 -8.27 12.01
C LYS A 74 0.28 -7.06 12.27
N ALA A 75 0.75 -6.40 11.21
CA ALA A 75 1.62 -5.23 11.30
C ALA A 75 0.85 -3.93 11.09
N LYS A 76 1.07 -2.94 11.97
CA LYS A 76 0.75 -1.53 11.77
C LYS A 76 2.03 -0.81 11.35
N GLU A 77 1.95 0.14 10.44
CA GLU A 77 3.11 0.79 9.84
C GLU A 77 3.19 2.26 10.24
N ILE A 78 4.39 2.71 10.63
CA ILE A 78 4.73 4.12 10.80
C ILE A 78 5.77 4.47 9.74
N LEU A 79 5.50 5.52 8.95
CA LEU A 79 6.43 6.04 7.96
C LEU A 79 7.14 7.28 8.51
N PHE A 80 8.47 7.26 8.51
CA PHE A 80 9.33 8.39 8.86
C PHE A 80 10.03 8.97 7.64
N ASN A 81 10.50 10.22 7.73
CA ASN A 81 11.24 10.93 6.68
C ASN A 81 10.47 11.02 5.35
N VAL A 82 9.17 11.28 5.45
CA VAL A 82 8.29 11.40 4.29
C VAL A 82 8.30 12.83 3.77
N THR A 83 8.26 13.00 2.44
CA THR A 83 7.96 14.29 1.81
C THR A 83 6.50 14.32 1.35
N ASP A 84 5.88 15.51 1.30
CA ASP A 84 4.49 15.67 0.86
C ASP A 84 4.26 15.09 -0.54
N GLU A 85 5.24 15.25 -1.43
CA GLU A 85 5.18 14.73 -2.78
C GLU A 85 5.21 13.20 -2.81
N ASN A 86 6.10 12.61 -2.02
CA ASN A 86 6.27 11.16 -1.98
C ASN A 86 5.05 10.45 -1.42
N ILE A 87 4.47 10.96 -0.32
CA ILE A 87 3.33 10.29 0.32
C ILE A 87 2.08 10.32 -0.56
N THR A 88 1.79 11.44 -1.21
CA THR A 88 0.62 11.56 -2.08
C THR A 88 0.65 10.55 -3.23
N LYS A 89 1.85 10.25 -3.77
CA LYS A 89 2.03 9.28 -4.86
C LYS A 89 1.99 7.82 -4.38
N ASN A 90 2.40 7.57 -3.15
CA ASN A 90 2.73 6.22 -2.70
C ASN A 90 1.88 5.69 -1.55
N ILE A 91 1.02 6.49 -0.92
CA ILE A 91 0.26 6.07 0.27
C ILE A 91 -0.53 4.76 0.06
N MET A 92 -0.97 4.50 -1.17
CA MET A 92 -1.68 3.26 -1.51
C MET A 92 -0.82 2.00 -1.38
N LYS A 93 0.50 2.15 -1.36
CA LYS A 93 1.44 1.03 -1.18
C LYS A 93 1.49 0.57 0.27
N TYR A 94 1.03 1.40 1.21
CA TYR A 94 1.12 1.18 2.66
C TYR A 94 -0.28 1.01 3.27
N PRO A 95 -0.93 -0.16 3.07
CA PRO A 95 -2.32 -0.36 3.49
C PRO A 95 -2.53 -0.37 5.00
N SER A 96 -1.49 -0.66 5.77
CA SER A 96 -1.52 -0.77 7.23
C SER A 96 -0.92 0.47 7.94
N VAL A 97 -0.76 1.59 7.21
CA VAL A 97 -0.18 2.81 7.78
C VAL A 97 -1.10 3.42 8.84
N VAL A 98 -0.54 3.64 10.03
CA VAL A 98 -1.20 4.30 11.16
C VAL A 98 -0.58 5.65 11.50
N GLY A 99 0.66 5.91 11.04
CA GLY A 99 1.35 7.16 11.28
C GLY A 99 2.27 7.57 10.14
N VAL A 100 2.32 8.89 9.89
CA VAL A 100 3.23 9.50 8.89
C VAL A 100 3.90 10.69 9.54
N PHE A 101 5.24 10.66 9.55
CA PHE A 101 6.11 11.74 10.03
C PHE A 101 6.95 12.27 8.88
N TYR A 102 6.94 13.59 8.75
CA TYR A 102 7.60 14.28 7.65
C TYR A 102 9.04 14.66 8.02
N GLU A 103 9.90 14.85 7.03
CA GLU A 103 11.29 15.31 7.24
C GLU A 103 11.36 16.65 8.01
N ARG A 104 10.32 17.48 7.92
CA ARG A 104 10.22 18.78 8.60
C ARG A 104 9.68 18.69 10.03
N ASP A 105 9.22 17.55 10.47
CA ASP A 105 8.61 17.41 11.79
C ASP A 105 9.69 17.50 12.87
N ASN A 106 9.41 18.30 13.89
CA ASN A 106 10.30 18.43 15.04
C ASN A 106 10.04 17.34 16.08
N VAL A 107 10.95 17.26 17.08
CA VAL A 107 10.92 16.25 18.14
C VAL A 107 9.59 16.24 18.89
N ASN A 108 8.97 17.39 19.13
CA ASN A 108 7.70 17.48 19.88
C ASN A 108 6.56 16.85 19.09
N ILE A 109 6.47 17.12 17.78
CA ILE A 109 5.47 16.55 16.88
C ILE A 109 5.65 15.04 16.82
N ILE A 110 6.88 14.56 16.67
CA ILE A 110 7.18 13.12 16.64
C ILE A 110 6.77 12.46 17.96
N SER A 111 7.15 13.04 19.08
CA SER A 111 6.85 12.51 20.41
C SER A 111 5.36 12.45 20.70
N GLU A 112 4.61 13.50 20.33
CA GLU A 112 3.16 13.52 20.48
C GLU A 112 2.49 12.48 19.59
N GLY A 113 2.86 12.43 18.30
CA GLY A 113 2.26 11.51 17.34
C GLY A 113 2.51 10.05 17.70
N VAL A 114 3.72 9.71 18.15
CA VAL A 114 4.03 8.32 18.55
C VAL A 114 3.24 7.91 19.80
N LYS A 115 3.04 8.79 20.78
CA LYS A 115 2.17 8.51 21.93
C LYS A 115 0.76 8.18 21.48
N LYS A 116 0.17 9.03 20.62
CA LYS A 116 -1.17 8.83 20.07
C LYS A 116 -1.31 7.50 19.31
N ILE A 117 -0.30 7.14 18.50
CA ILE A 117 -0.30 5.87 17.78
C ILE A 117 -0.29 4.68 18.76
N ILE A 118 0.49 4.76 19.83
CA ILE A 118 0.55 3.73 20.87
C ILE A 118 -0.78 3.59 21.61
N ASP A 119 -1.50 4.70 21.79
CA ASP A 119 -2.85 4.77 22.37
C ASP A 119 -3.94 4.31 21.38
N GLY A 120 -3.56 3.92 20.17
CA GLY A 120 -4.47 3.39 19.14
C GLY A 120 -5.06 4.43 18.19
N GLU A 121 -4.63 5.69 18.28
CA GLU A 121 -5.05 6.74 17.36
C GLU A 121 -4.24 6.72 16.05
N LEU A 122 -4.78 7.35 15.00
CA LEU A 122 -4.05 7.57 13.75
C LEU A 122 -3.33 8.92 13.79
N TRP A 123 -2.07 8.94 13.33
CA TRP A 123 -1.29 10.16 13.16
C TRP A 123 -1.04 10.46 11.68
N LEU A 124 -2.05 11.00 11.02
CA LEU A 124 -2.05 11.27 9.58
C LEU A 124 -2.45 12.72 9.31
N SER A 125 -1.81 13.36 8.33
CA SER A 125 -2.26 14.69 7.89
C SER A 125 -3.68 14.59 7.30
N ARG A 126 -4.44 15.69 7.37
CA ARG A 126 -5.79 15.76 6.77
C ARG A 126 -5.79 15.36 5.29
N LYS A 127 -4.74 15.72 4.56
CA LYS A 127 -4.60 15.37 3.15
C LYS A 127 -4.46 13.86 2.97
N VAL A 128 -3.55 13.22 3.69
CA VAL A 128 -3.35 11.75 3.65
C VAL A 128 -4.62 11.03 4.07
N THR A 129 -5.28 11.47 5.12
CA THR A 129 -6.55 10.90 5.57
C THR A 129 -7.64 11.01 4.49
N ASN A 130 -7.79 12.16 3.86
CA ASN A 130 -8.75 12.34 2.77
C ASN A 130 -8.42 11.47 1.56
N ASP A 131 -7.14 11.33 1.21
CA ASP A 131 -6.71 10.46 0.11
C ASP A 131 -7.05 8.99 0.42
N LEU A 132 -6.73 8.52 1.63
CA LEU A 132 -7.07 7.15 2.08
C LEU A 132 -8.58 6.91 2.10
N ILE A 133 -9.38 7.84 2.64
CA ILE A 133 -10.84 7.74 2.66
C ILE A 133 -11.39 7.70 1.23
N SER A 134 -10.88 8.54 0.34
CA SER A 134 -11.31 8.58 -1.06
C SER A 134 -11.00 7.26 -1.78
N ILE A 135 -9.83 6.71 -1.52
CA ILE A 135 -9.42 5.41 -2.05
C ILE A 135 -10.31 4.29 -1.47
N TYR A 136 -10.54 4.31 -0.17
CA TYR A 136 -11.38 3.32 0.50
C TYR A 136 -12.82 3.37 -0.01
N ARG A 137 -13.39 4.58 -0.15
CA ARG A 137 -14.73 4.79 -0.73
C ARG A 137 -14.78 4.35 -2.19
N SER A 138 -13.75 4.61 -2.99
CA SER A 138 -13.70 4.14 -4.37
C SER A 138 -13.61 2.62 -4.46
N LYS A 139 -12.89 1.97 -3.53
CA LYS A 139 -12.87 0.50 -3.40
C LYS A 139 -14.22 -0.04 -2.91
N GLN A 140 -14.84 0.58 -1.91
CA GLN A 140 -16.17 0.18 -1.44
C GLN A 140 -17.26 0.49 -2.46
N ASN A 141 -17.20 1.62 -3.14
CA ASN A 141 -18.12 1.92 -4.24
C ASN A 141 -17.94 0.98 -5.42
N GLY A 142 -16.75 0.38 -5.59
CA GLY A 142 -16.53 -0.78 -6.48
C GLY A 142 -17.11 -2.10 -5.94
N ILE A 143 -17.39 -2.19 -4.63
CA ILE A 143 -17.97 -3.38 -3.99
C ILE A 143 -19.46 -3.19 -3.68
N LEU A 144 -19.92 -1.97 -3.41
CA LEU A 144 -21.29 -1.68 -2.95
C LEU A 144 -22.20 -1.03 -4.01
N THR A 145 -21.68 -0.51 -5.08
CA THR A 145 -22.53 0.01 -6.13
C THR A 145 -22.17 -0.58 -7.45
N THR A 146 -23.16 -1.29 -7.90
CA THR A 146 -23.26 -1.87 -9.23
C THR A 146 -22.27 -3.01 -9.45
N SER A 147 -22.79 -4.19 -9.58
CA SER A 147 -22.35 -5.07 -10.65
C SER A 147 -22.06 -4.17 -11.86
N VAL A 148 -20.82 -3.65 -11.97
CA VAL A 148 -20.38 -3.09 -13.26
C VAL A 148 -20.61 -4.25 -14.19
N SER A 149 -21.71 -4.22 -14.94
CA SER A 149 -22.05 -5.33 -15.82
C SER A 149 -21.11 -5.27 -17.01
N LEU A 150 -19.88 -5.74 -16.72
CA LEU A 150 -18.91 -6.02 -17.74
C LEU A 150 -19.41 -7.23 -18.53
N THR A 151 -19.52 -7.11 -19.81
CA THR A 151 -19.76 -8.26 -20.67
C THR A 151 -18.61 -9.26 -20.53
N THR A 152 -18.85 -10.50 -20.89
CA THR A 152 -17.80 -11.53 -20.90
C THR A 152 -16.56 -11.06 -21.64
N ARG A 153 -16.76 -10.40 -22.79
CA ARG A 153 -15.68 -9.86 -23.60
C ARG A 153 -14.89 -8.74 -22.94
N GLU A 154 -15.56 -7.86 -22.22
CA GLU A 154 -14.91 -6.78 -21.46
C GLU A 154 -14.10 -7.33 -20.28
N LYS A 155 -14.58 -8.39 -19.63
CA LYS A 155 -13.83 -9.09 -18.57
C LYS A 155 -12.58 -9.77 -19.11
N GLU A 156 -12.66 -10.50 -20.23
CA GLU A 156 -11.51 -11.15 -20.89
C GLU A 156 -10.42 -10.12 -21.24
N ILE A 157 -10.83 -9.00 -21.85
CA ILE A 157 -9.91 -7.92 -22.21
C ILE A 157 -9.27 -7.31 -20.97
N LEU A 158 -10.05 -7.09 -19.91
CA LEU A 158 -9.57 -6.50 -18.68
C LEU A 158 -8.62 -7.44 -17.93
N GLN A 159 -8.86 -8.75 -17.99
CA GLN A 159 -7.97 -9.77 -17.44
C GLN A 159 -6.61 -9.75 -18.15
N LEU A 160 -6.58 -9.79 -19.48
CA LEU A 160 -5.33 -9.68 -20.25
C LEU A 160 -4.62 -8.35 -20.00
N LEU A 161 -5.38 -7.26 -19.86
CA LEU A 161 -4.85 -5.96 -19.51
C LEU A 161 -4.15 -5.99 -18.14
N SER A 162 -4.68 -6.71 -17.16
CA SER A 162 -4.10 -6.81 -15.81
C SER A 162 -2.72 -7.46 -15.80
N PHE A 163 -2.45 -8.34 -16.77
CA PHE A 163 -1.12 -8.95 -17.00
C PHE A 163 -0.16 -8.06 -17.80
N GLY A 164 -0.62 -6.87 -18.24
CA GLY A 164 0.21 -5.93 -18.98
C GLY A 164 0.21 -6.10 -20.50
N SER A 165 -0.62 -7.01 -21.06
CA SER A 165 -0.70 -7.27 -22.50
C SER A 165 -1.01 -6.01 -23.30
N SER A 166 -0.30 -5.78 -24.41
CA SER A 166 -0.60 -4.68 -25.36
C SER A 166 -1.94 -4.89 -26.06
N ASN A 167 -2.46 -3.87 -26.77
CA ASN A 167 -3.69 -4.04 -27.55
C ASN A 167 -3.52 -5.07 -28.67
N VAL A 168 -2.31 -5.16 -29.24
CA VAL A 168 -1.96 -6.15 -30.26
C VAL A 168 -2.00 -7.56 -29.69
N ASP A 169 -1.41 -7.75 -28.50
CA ASP A 169 -1.40 -9.06 -27.82
C ASP A 169 -2.82 -9.49 -27.44
N ILE A 170 -3.64 -8.56 -26.93
CA ILE A 170 -5.04 -8.80 -26.60
C ILE A 170 -5.84 -9.16 -27.86
N ALA A 171 -5.61 -8.42 -28.95
CA ALA A 171 -6.27 -8.68 -30.23
C ALA A 171 -5.95 -10.07 -30.76
N SER A 172 -4.67 -10.46 -30.70
CA SER A 172 -4.20 -11.79 -31.10
C SER A 172 -4.77 -12.90 -30.20
N ALA A 173 -4.71 -12.72 -28.89
CA ALA A 173 -5.21 -13.72 -27.91
C ALA A 173 -6.72 -13.94 -28.01
N LEU A 174 -7.47 -12.91 -28.39
CA LEU A 174 -8.93 -12.94 -28.46
C LEU A 174 -9.49 -13.06 -29.88
N PHE A 175 -8.63 -13.20 -30.88
CA PHE A 175 -9.00 -13.33 -32.31
C PHE A 175 -9.89 -12.17 -32.82
N VAL A 176 -9.55 -10.94 -32.49
CA VAL A 176 -10.24 -9.72 -32.92
C VAL A 176 -9.27 -8.68 -33.48
N SER A 177 -9.78 -7.61 -34.07
CA SER A 177 -8.93 -6.50 -34.52
C SER A 177 -8.47 -5.62 -33.34
N GLU A 178 -7.32 -4.97 -33.49
CA GLU A 178 -6.82 -4.00 -32.49
C GLU A 178 -7.83 -2.86 -32.25
N ASN A 179 -8.54 -2.43 -33.30
CA ASN A 179 -9.58 -1.40 -33.19
C ASN A 179 -10.76 -1.87 -32.35
N THR A 180 -11.11 -3.16 -32.44
CA THR A 180 -12.14 -3.77 -31.58
C THR A 180 -11.71 -3.74 -30.11
N VAL A 181 -10.44 -4.07 -29.82
CA VAL A 181 -9.87 -3.97 -28.45
C VAL A 181 -9.92 -2.54 -27.94
N LYS A 182 -9.52 -1.55 -28.75
CA LYS A 182 -9.60 -0.12 -28.38
C LYS A 182 -11.03 0.31 -28.03
N THR A 183 -12.01 -0.13 -28.79
CA THR A 183 -13.42 0.17 -28.54
C THR A 183 -13.90 -0.45 -27.24
N HIS A 184 -13.58 -1.71 -26.98
CA HIS A 184 -13.91 -2.37 -25.72
C HIS A 184 -13.23 -1.70 -24.52
N LEU A 185 -11.93 -1.35 -24.62
CA LEU A 185 -11.21 -0.65 -23.58
C LEU A 185 -11.82 0.73 -23.29
N HIS A 186 -12.23 1.46 -24.30
CA HIS A 186 -12.94 2.73 -24.11
C HIS A 186 -14.22 2.55 -23.30
N ASN A 187 -15.03 1.55 -23.64
CA ASN A 187 -16.26 1.22 -22.92
C ASN A 187 -15.97 0.75 -21.49
N VAL A 188 -14.95 -0.09 -21.31
CA VAL A 188 -14.48 -0.53 -19.98
C VAL A 188 -14.07 0.67 -19.15
N PHE A 189 -13.24 1.58 -19.67
CA PHE A 189 -12.79 2.77 -18.94
C PHE A 189 -13.97 3.65 -18.50
N LYS A 190 -14.96 3.82 -19.36
CA LYS A 190 -16.18 4.56 -19.04
C LYS A 190 -17.01 3.86 -17.95
N LYS A 191 -17.19 2.54 -18.05
CA LYS A 191 -17.92 1.73 -17.05
C LYS A 191 -17.24 1.72 -15.69
N LEU A 192 -15.89 1.62 -15.67
CA LEU A 192 -15.07 1.63 -14.47
C LEU A 192 -14.82 3.03 -13.90
N ASN A 193 -15.24 4.07 -14.62
CA ASN A 193 -14.94 5.48 -14.29
C ASN A 193 -13.43 5.73 -14.10
N VAL A 194 -12.60 5.15 -14.97
CA VAL A 194 -11.15 5.33 -14.99
C VAL A 194 -10.72 6.15 -16.20
N ARG A 195 -9.65 6.94 -16.05
CA ARG A 195 -9.22 7.92 -17.06
C ARG A 195 -8.13 7.39 -18.00
N ASN A 196 -7.45 6.33 -17.63
CA ASN A 196 -6.34 5.79 -18.42
C ASN A 196 -6.12 4.29 -18.17
N ARG A 197 -5.29 3.69 -19.04
CA ARG A 197 -4.93 2.28 -19.01
C ARG A 197 -4.33 1.85 -17.67
N LEU A 198 -3.47 2.68 -17.06
CA LEU A 198 -2.82 2.35 -15.80
C LEU A 198 -3.85 2.20 -14.67
N GLN A 199 -4.83 3.11 -14.62
CA GLN A 199 -5.92 3.02 -13.64
C GLN A 199 -6.78 1.77 -13.85
N ALA A 200 -7.06 1.40 -15.12
CA ALA A 200 -7.77 0.17 -15.43
C ALA A 200 -6.99 -1.10 -15.02
N MET A 201 -5.67 -1.10 -15.22
CA MET A 201 -4.81 -2.20 -14.76
C MET A 201 -4.80 -2.34 -13.23
N ILE A 202 -4.73 -1.22 -12.51
CA ILE A 202 -4.77 -1.21 -11.04
C ILE A 202 -6.12 -1.72 -10.55
N TRP A 203 -7.21 -1.28 -11.16
CA TRP A 203 -8.55 -1.74 -10.86
C TRP A 203 -8.68 -3.25 -11.10
N ALA A 204 -8.20 -3.74 -12.24
CA ALA A 204 -8.26 -5.14 -12.64
C ALA A 204 -7.47 -6.09 -11.72
N LYS A 205 -6.35 -5.63 -11.14
CA LYS A 205 -5.59 -6.42 -10.15
C LYS A 205 -6.35 -6.66 -8.85
N GLY A 206 -7.34 -5.86 -8.53
CA GLY A 206 -8.20 -6.03 -7.36
C GLY A 206 -9.55 -6.69 -7.68
N TYR A 207 -9.78 -7.04 -8.96
CA TYR A 207 -11.03 -7.66 -9.41
C TYR A 207 -10.87 -9.19 -9.46
N ASP A 208 -11.83 -9.87 -8.85
CA ASP A 208 -11.90 -11.32 -8.93
C ASP A 208 -12.54 -11.75 -10.26
N PHE A 209 -11.73 -12.38 -11.12
CA PHE A 209 -12.17 -12.92 -12.40
C PHE A 209 -12.71 -14.36 -12.29
N GLU A 210 -12.98 -14.89 -11.07
CA GLU A 210 -13.58 -16.21 -10.89
C GLU A 210 -14.94 -16.28 -11.62
N GLY A 211 -15.04 -17.19 -12.57
CA GLY A 211 -16.24 -17.39 -13.41
C GLY A 211 -16.00 -17.25 -14.92
N LEU A 212 -14.79 -16.93 -15.35
CA LEU A 212 -14.38 -17.05 -16.75
C LEU A 212 -13.72 -18.44 -16.97
N LYS A 213 -14.52 -19.46 -17.17
CA LYS A 213 -14.14 -20.75 -17.76
C LYS A 213 -14.82 -20.90 -19.11
#